data_27076cdf602f300d03a6ed428a2d4bc8
#
_entry.id   27076cdf602f300d03a6ed428a2d4bc8
#
_cell.length_a   1.000
_cell.length_b   1.000
_cell.length_c   1.000
_cell.angle_alpha   90.00
_cell.angle_beta   90.00
_cell.angle_gamma   90.00
#
_symmetry.space_group_name_H-M   'P 1'
#
loop_
_entity.id
_entity.type
_entity.pdbx_description
1 polymer ?
#
loop_
_entity_poly.entity_id
_entity_poly.type
_entity_poly.pdbx_seq_one_letter_code
_entity_poly.pdbx_strand_id
1 'polypeptide(L)'
;MDVQHSSIHHRLQVLAVWAIASLIGLLIFNLGGLDTPQTYWSAAKPSYLQHVAFWDSEWYYRVATQGYPDSISLPIGQDGRVGQNTWAFMPIYAYLSGGLAKLLSANYYTCAVVVAWLGSALAALGLDAWMRPRVGKAASLLGVAIFFTCGPAIILQLPYAESLGLALVAIGFAVLAKRRFAWAMVAFVLAAFTRPIGVPLGAALGLWWVWEELRARGLISTSRFDASFSSDRVYADADPYAANYEAAAASYVASTAPVPNEAAIASFETAPDLTASSSFEAAPPAAVPAPPSETPPIPSPAPAPQALPSFTPMDLSPMPLSSKDRLWLFVTAAVTCAAALTWPLLAWIATGRMSAYVDTETAWRGVDLAPFEAWINRSASFGGAHAGVIGLFGVLVLSACILGWRQLRQLGRLTWIWCVCYWVYLLIFFDPSSSVFRMLLMVAPLAWAVAVKLVSRPRAALAVLTVGVVTQVLWVAWVWDYGSISILWVP
;
A
#
# COMPACT_ATOMS: atom_id res chain seq x y z
N MET A 1 0.29 -12.86 27.79
CA MET A 1 1.33 -13.31 26.85
C MET A 1 0.79 -13.48 25.43
N ASP A 2 -0.42 -13.99 25.22
CA ASP A 2 -0.98 -14.33 23.89
C ASP A 2 -1.18 -13.15 22.92
N VAL A 3 -1.63 -11.99 23.40
CA VAL A 3 -1.87 -10.81 22.53
C VAL A 3 -0.58 -10.27 21.92
N GLN A 4 0.53 -10.34 22.64
CA GLN A 4 1.83 -9.85 22.17
C GLN A 4 2.43 -10.80 21.13
N HIS A 5 2.31 -12.11 21.33
CA HIS A 5 2.71 -13.13 20.35
C HIS A 5 1.89 -13.03 19.05
N SER A 6 0.57 -12.86 19.13
CA SER A 6 -0.30 -12.66 17.96
C SER A 6 0.08 -11.41 17.15
N SER A 7 0.51 -10.33 17.82
CA SER A 7 0.94 -9.11 17.13
C SER A 7 2.27 -9.26 16.38
N ILE A 8 3.24 -9.97 16.96
CA ILE A 8 4.54 -10.23 16.33
C ILE A 8 4.35 -11.15 15.12
N HIS A 9 3.58 -12.24 15.28
CA HIS A 9 3.30 -13.18 14.20
C HIS A 9 2.68 -12.48 12.97
N HIS A 10 1.69 -11.60 13.19
CA HIS A 10 1.06 -10.85 12.10
C HIS A 10 2.06 -9.93 11.38
N ARG A 11 2.95 -9.24 12.10
CA ARG A 11 3.99 -8.40 11.48
C ARG A 11 4.94 -9.22 10.63
N LEU A 12 5.31 -10.42 11.08
CA LEU A 12 6.12 -11.35 10.29
C LEU A 12 5.38 -11.79 9.03
N GLN A 13 4.06 -12.03 9.09
CA GLN A 13 3.25 -12.31 7.90
C GLN A 13 3.26 -11.13 6.91
N VAL A 14 3.12 -9.88 7.39
CA VAL A 14 3.22 -8.69 6.55
C VAL A 14 4.58 -8.61 5.86
N LEU A 15 5.67 -8.82 6.60
CA LEU A 15 7.02 -8.83 6.03
C LEU A 15 7.23 -9.99 5.04
N ALA A 16 6.67 -11.16 5.31
CA ALA A 16 6.75 -12.31 4.39
C ALA A 16 6.03 -12.01 3.07
N VAL A 17 4.81 -11.46 3.14
CA VAL A 17 4.04 -11.07 1.94
C VAL A 17 4.78 -9.99 1.15
N TRP A 18 5.30 -8.96 1.84
CA TRP A 18 6.13 -7.91 1.23
C TRP A 18 7.38 -8.51 0.59
N ALA A 19 8.11 -9.38 1.28
CA ALA A 19 9.35 -9.98 0.78
C ALA A 19 9.09 -10.83 -0.49
N ILE A 20 8.03 -11.63 -0.50
CA ILE A 20 7.65 -12.44 -1.67
C ILE A 20 7.35 -11.52 -2.87
N ALA A 21 6.51 -10.49 -2.69
CA ALA A 21 6.19 -9.53 -3.75
C ALA A 21 7.44 -8.79 -4.25
N SER A 22 8.32 -8.39 -3.32
CA SER A 22 9.57 -7.70 -3.65
C SER A 22 10.57 -8.61 -4.38
N LEU A 23 10.67 -9.88 -4.01
CA LEU A 23 11.51 -10.85 -4.71
C LEU A 23 11.01 -11.14 -6.14
N ILE A 24 9.69 -11.19 -6.33
CA ILE A 24 9.09 -11.29 -7.68
C ILE A 24 9.50 -10.06 -8.51
N GLY A 25 9.34 -8.84 -7.97
CA GLY A 25 9.74 -7.62 -8.64
C GLY A 25 11.24 -7.57 -8.95
N LEU A 26 12.09 -8.00 -8.01
CA LEU A 26 13.54 -8.10 -8.21
C LEU A 26 13.89 -9.06 -9.35
N LEU A 27 13.22 -10.21 -9.41
CA LEU A 27 13.41 -11.19 -10.48
C LEU A 27 13.02 -10.60 -11.84
N ILE A 28 11.83 -9.97 -11.91
CA ILE A 28 11.35 -9.30 -13.13
C ILE A 28 12.35 -8.24 -13.60
N PHE A 29 12.85 -7.41 -12.68
CA PHE A 29 13.78 -6.34 -12.97
C PHE A 29 15.14 -6.86 -13.48
N ASN A 30 15.66 -7.93 -12.87
CA ASN A 30 16.90 -8.57 -13.32
C ASN A 30 16.74 -9.25 -14.69
N LEU A 31 15.59 -9.90 -14.93
CA LEU A 31 15.32 -10.52 -16.24
C LEU A 31 15.17 -9.46 -17.34
N GLY A 32 14.52 -8.31 -17.05
CA GLY A 32 14.41 -7.19 -17.96
C GLY A 32 15.78 -6.65 -18.40
N GLY A 33 16.75 -6.59 -17.50
CA GLY A 33 18.11 -6.16 -17.82
C GLY A 33 18.83 -7.05 -18.86
N LEU A 34 18.39 -8.30 -19.06
CA LEU A 34 19.04 -9.22 -20.01
C LEU A 34 18.79 -8.86 -21.48
N ASP A 35 17.71 -8.17 -21.78
CA ASP A 35 17.33 -7.75 -23.14
C ASP A 35 17.14 -6.23 -23.28
N THR A 36 17.43 -5.48 -22.22
CA THR A 36 17.43 -4.00 -22.27
C THR A 36 18.33 -3.50 -23.39
N PRO A 37 17.81 -2.65 -24.30
CA PRO A 37 18.59 -2.07 -25.37
C PRO A 37 19.62 -1.06 -24.86
N GLN A 38 20.49 -0.58 -25.71
CA GLN A 38 21.33 0.57 -25.38
C GLN A 38 20.45 1.78 -25.04
N THR A 39 20.73 2.43 -23.91
CA THR A 39 20.02 3.61 -23.42
C THR A 39 20.97 4.79 -23.29
N TYR A 40 20.44 5.95 -22.88
CA TYR A 40 21.26 7.11 -22.52
C TYR A 40 22.24 6.80 -21.37
N TRP A 41 21.85 5.93 -20.43
CA TRP A 41 22.61 5.64 -19.22
C TRP A 41 23.60 4.48 -19.33
N SER A 42 23.39 3.56 -20.28
CA SER A 42 24.22 2.36 -20.38
C SER A 42 24.28 1.78 -21.81
N ALA A 43 25.29 0.97 -22.05
CA ALA A 43 25.30 0.01 -23.17
C ALA A 43 24.14 -0.99 -23.02
N ALA A 44 23.85 -1.74 -24.10
CA ALA A 44 22.85 -2.81 -24.04
C ALA A 44 23.20 -3.85 -22.97
N LYS A 45 22.17 -4.48 -22.38
CA LYS A 45 22.29 -5.50 -21.33
C LYS A 45 23.04 -5.00 -20.07
N PRO A 46 22.56 -3.94 -19.42
CA PRO A 46 23.21 -3.37 -18.24
C PRO A 46 23.31 -4.40 -17.11
N SER A 47 24.36 -4.31 -16.31
CA SER A 47 24.39 -4.99 -15.02
C SER A 47 23.32 -4.44 -14.09
N TYR A 48 22.95 -5.18 -13.04
CA TYR A 48 21.92 -4.73 -12.09
C TYR A 48 22.15 -3.30 -11.58
N LEU A 49 23.37 -2.97 -11.14
CA LEU A 49 23.70 -1.64 -10.63
C LEU A 49 23.66 -0.54 -11.70
N GLN A 50 23.95 -0.87 -12.95
CA GLN A 50 23.77 0.06 -14.06
C GLN A 50 22.30 0.24 -14.38
N HIS A 51 21.51 -0.84 -14.35
CA HIS A 51 20.09 -0.82 -14.65
C HIS A 51 19.29 -0.01 -13.60
N VAL A 52 19.59 -0.13 -12.31
CA VAL A 52 18.95 0.67 -11.26
C VAL A 52 19.39 2.15 -11.28
N ALA A 53 20.46 2.49 -11.97
CA ALA A 53 20.98 3.87 -12.07
C ALA A 53 20.21 4.75 -13.08
N PHE A 54 19.23 4.21 -13.81
CA PHE A 54 18.47 4.93 -14.82
C PHE A 54 17.54 5.99 -14.19
N TRP A 55 17.19 7.01 -15.00
CA TRP A 55 16.18 8.03 -14.69
C TRP A 55 16.50 8.84 -13.42
N ASP A 56 15.54 8.97 -12.52
CA ASP A 56 15.67 9.77 -11.29
C ASP A 56 16.78 9.27 -10.35
N SER A 57 17.18 8.00 -10.45
CA SER A 57 18.29 7.44 -9.66
C SER A 57 19.58 8.23 -9.83
N GLU A 58 19.88 8.68 -11.05
CA GLU A 58 21.05 9.51 -11.34
C GLU A 58 20.95 10.88 -10.67
N TRP A 59 19.74 11.46 -10.59
CA TRP A 59 19.57 12.76 -9.97
C TRP A 59 19.76 12.69 -8.46
N TYR A 60 19.26 11.64 -7.79
CA TYR A 60 19.55 11.42 -6.37
C TYR A 60 21.05 11.19 -6.11
N TYR A 61 21.77 10.53 -7.04
CA TYR A 61 23.21 10.43 -6.97
C TYR A 61 23.89 11.80 -7.07
N ARG A 62 23.46 12.65 -8.01
CA ARG A 62 23.98 14.03 -8.15
C ARG A 62 23.70 14.86 -6.88
N VAL A 63 22.52 14.78 -6.30
CA VAL A 63 22.23 15.44 -5.01
C VAL A 63 23.20 14.96 -3.92
N ALA A 64 23.44 13.66 -3.83
CA ALA A 64 24.32 13.09 -2.78
C ALA A 64 25.80 13.46 -2.94
N THR A 65 26.26 13.69 -4.17
CA THR A 65 27.68 13.92 -4.50
C THR A 65 28.03 15.36 -4.80
N GLN A 66 27.11 16.11 -5.41
CA GLN A 66 27.33 17.49 -5.88
C GLN A 66 26.50 18.49 -5.08
N GLY A 67 25.42 18.04 -4.40
CA GLY A 67 24.50 18.90 -3.69
C GLY A 67 23.59 19.71 -4.64
N TYR A 68 23.32 20.95 -4.24
CA TYR A 68 22.43 21.86 -4.95
C TYR A 68 23.21 23.05 -5.47
N PRO A 69 22.94 23.52 -6.71
CA PRO A 69 23.64 24.68 -7.26
C PRO A 69 23.22 25.94 -6.53
N ASP A 70 24.17 26.83 -6.34
CA ASP A 70 24.01 28.19 -5.81
C ASP A 70 23.50 29.20 -6.85
N SER A 71 23.45 28.78 -8.12
CA SER A 71 22.92 29.57 -9.23
C SER A 71 22.12 28.66 -10.16
N ILE A 72 21.00 29.15 -10.68
CA ILE A 72 20.26 28.48 -11.73
C ILE A 72 20.70 29.06 -13.06
N SER A 73 21.25 28.22 -13.92
CA SER A 73 21.67 28.62 -15.26
C SER A 73 20.51 29.32 -15.97
N LEU A 74 20.79 30.47 -16.58
CA LEU A 74 19.86 31.11 -17.48
C LEU A 74 19.42 30.13 -18.57
N PRO A 75 18.23 30.34 -19.14
CA PRO A 75 17.66 29.41 -20.11
C PRO A 75 18.65 29.13 -21.24
N ILE A 76 18.93 27.84 -21.44
CA ILE A 76 19.82 27.34 -22.50
C ILE A 76 18.99 26.98 -23.73
N GLY A 77 17.67 26.84 -23.60
CA GLY A 77 16.75 26.44 -24.65
C GLY A 77 16.13 27.61 -25.42
N GLN A 78 15.67 27.35 -26.64
CA GLN A 78 14.86 28.29 -27.43
C GLN A 78 13.53 28.67 -26.76
N ASP A 79 13.11 27.85 -25.77
CA ASP A 79 11.88 28.00 -24.99
C ASP A 79 12.03 28.95 -23.78
N GLY A 80 13.24 29.48 -23.53
CA GLY A 80 13.47 30.40 -22.41
C GLY A 80 13.45 29.77 -21.03
N ARG A 81 13.47 28.44 -20.88
CA ARG A 81 13.42 27.73 -19.60
C ARG A 81 14.81 27.48 -19.01
N VAL A 82 14.86 27.37 -17.68
CA VAL A 82 16.08 26.98 -16.98
C VAL A 82 16.44 25.52 -17.29
N GLY A 83 17.71 25.17 -17.20
CA GLY A 83 18.16 23.77 -17.33
C GLY A 83 17.65 22.90 -16.16
N GLN A 84 17.44 21.62 -16.43
CA GLN A 84 17.17 20.63 -15.38
C GLN A 84 18.28 20.65 -14.32
N ASN A 85 17.92 20.64 -13.06
CA ASN A 85 18.89 20.70 -11.96
C ASN A 85 18.38 19.96 -10.71
N THR A 86 19.24 19.84 -9.69
CA THR A 86 18.98 19.01 -8.49
C THR A 86 17.93 19.62 -7.55
N TRP A 87 17.51 20.87 -7.68
CA TRP A 87 16.46 21.46 -6.83
C TRP A 87 15.09 20.78 -6.98
N ALA A 88 14.85 20.02 -8.07
CA ALA A 88 13.65 19.20 -8.22
C ALA A 88 13.61 18.00 -7.26
N PHE A 89 14.73 17.64 -6.62
CA PHE A 89 14.88 16.41 -5.83
C PHE A 89 15.09 16.75 -4.35
N MET A 90 14.22 16.22 -3.49
CA MET A 90 14.28 16.46 -2.04
C MET A 90 15.49 15.74 -1.39
N PRO A 91 16.10 16.33 -0.32
CA PRO A 91 17.42 15.96 0.18
C PRO A 91 17.52 14.63 0.94
N ILE A 92 16.47 14.23 1.67
CA ILE A 92 16.61 13.20 2.72
C ILE A 92 17.05 11.86 2.12
N TYR A 93 16.42 11.41 1.04
CA TYR A 93 16.76 10.12 0.44
C TYR A 93 18.20 10.10 -0.09
N ALA A 94 18.59 11.15 -0.82
CA ALA A 94 19.92 11.26 -1.40
C ALA A 94 21.02 11.31 -0.33
N TYR A 95 20.86 12.16 0.68
CA TYR A 95 21.86 12.29 1.74
C TYR A 95 21.91 11.09 2.68
N LEU A 96 20.79 10.43 2.95
CA LEU A 96 20.77 9.19 3.71
C LEU A 96 21.53 8.08 2.97
N SER A 97 21.28 7.93 1.66
CA SER A 97 21.95 6.94 0.82
C SER A 97 23.44 7.25 0.64
N GLY A 98 23.78 8.53 0.38
CA GLY A 98 25.16 8.98 0.27
C GLY A 98 25.93 8.91 1.60
N GLY A 99 25.29 9.23 2.71
CA GLY A 99 25.85 9.08 4.04
C GLY A 99 26.16 7.63 4.37
N LEU A 100 25.24 6.71 4.04
CA LEU A 100 25.44 5.28 4.20
C LEU A 100 26.60 4.77 3.32
N ALA A 101 26.67 5.23 2.07
CA ALA A 101 27.77 4.87 1.16
C ALA A 101 29.13 5.32 1.69
N LYS A 102 29.22 6.54 2.21
CA LYS A 102 30.45 7.05 2.84
C LYS A 102 30.82 6.26 4.09
N LEU A 103 29.84 5.98 4.97
CA LEU A 103 30.06 5.24 6.22
C LEU A 103 30.59 3.82 5.96
N LEU A 104 30.06 3.14 4.94
CA LEU A 104 30.42 1.77 4.60
C LEU A 104 31.54 1.67 3.57
N SER A 105 32.04 2.80 3.03
CA SER A 105 32.97 2.85 1.90
C SER A 105 32.50 2.00 0.71
N ALA A 106 31.18 2.05 0.44
CA ALA A 106 30.49 1.22 -0.54
C ALA A 106 29.96 2.05 -1.72
N ASN A 107 29.58 1.36 -2.80
CA ASN A 107 28.97 1.99 -3.97
C ASN A 107 27.63 2.67 -3.57
N TYR A 108 27.41 3.90 -4.07
CA TYR A 108 26.19 4.68 -3.81
C TYR A 108 24.91 3.92 -4.17
N TYR A 109 24.84 3.34 -5.37
CA TYR A 109 23.61 2.66 -5.82
C TYR A 109 23.29 1.42 -4.99
N THR A 110 24.31 0.71 -4.52
CA THR A 110 24.11 -0.41 -3.58
C THR A 110 23.45 0.10 -2.29
N CYS A 111 23.98 1.18 -1.70
CA CYS A 111 23.44 1.76 -0.48
C CYS A 111 22.05 2.36 -0.69
N ALA A 112 21.83 3.00 -1.84
CA ALA A 112 20.54 3.58 -2.21
C ALA A 112 19.46 2.49 -2.37
N VAL A 113 19.79 1.35 -2.99
CA VAL A 113 18.90 0.18 -3.05
C VAL A 113 18.58 -0.34 -1.64
N VAL A 114 19.58 -0.45 -0.76
CA VAL A 114 19.36 -0.88 0.63
C VAL A 114 18.40 0.07 1.36
N VAL A 115 18.60 1.38 1.22
CA VAL A 115 17.70 2.40 1.80
C VAL A 115 16.28 2.26 1.23
N ALA A 116 16.14 2.02 -0.09
CA ALA A 116 14.85 1.82 -0.73
C ALA A 116 14.15 0.55 -0.21
N TRP A 117 14.85 -0.56 -0.09
CA TRP A 117 14.29 -1.81 0.44
C TRP A 117 13.87 -1.70 1.91
N LEU A 118 14.68 -1.06 2.75
CA LEU A 118 14.32 -0.79 4.15
C LEU A 118 13.11 0.14 4.23
N GLY A 119 13.09 1.20 3.42
CA GLY A 119 11.94 2.09 3.28
C GLY A 119 10.68 1.34 2.86
N SER A 120 10.79 0.45 1.87
CA SER A 120 9.70 -0.37 1.36
C SER A 120 9.14 -1.34 2.42
N ALA A 121 10.00 -2.01 3.19
CA ALA A 121 9.59 -2.85 4.31
C ALA A 121 8.88 -2.06 5.42
N LEU A 122 9.42 -0.88 5.76
CA LEU A 122 8.80 0.04 6.73
C LEU A 122 7.45 0.57 6.19
N ALA A 123 7.34 0.82 4.88
CA ALA A 123 6.07 1.19 4.25
C ALA A 123 5.03 0.07 4.40
N ALA A 124 5.39 -1.20 4.16
CA ALA A 124 4.49 -2.34 4.35
C ALA A 124 3.96 -2.42 5.79
N LEU A 125 4.86 -2.33 6.77
CA LEU A 125 4.48 -2.33 8.20
C LEU A 125 3.66 -1.10 8.59
N GLY A 126 4.01 0.08 8.07
CA GLY A 126 3.30 1.32 8.33
C GLY A 126 1.89 1.33 7.74
N LEU A 127 1.74 0.87 6.49
CA LEU A 127 0.46 0.73 5.81
C LEU A 127 -0.44 -0.29 6.52
N ASP A 128 0.09 -1.45 6.91
CA ASP A 128 -0.66 -2.41 7.72
C ASP A 128 -1.10 -1.79 9.05
N ALA A 129 -0.20 -1.14 9.77
CA ALA A 129 -0.51 -0.50 11.04
C ALA A 129 -1.57 0.61 10.91
N TRP A 130 -1.59 1.31 9.77
CA TRP A 130 -2.59 2.32 9.46
C TRP A 130 -3.94 1.70 9.04
N MET A 131 -3.94 0.67 8.19
CA MET A 131 -5.15 0.14 7.58
C MET A 131 -5.79 -1.02 8.37
N ARG A 132 -4.99 -1.89 8.98
CA ARG A 132 -5.49 -3.09 9.68
C ARG A 132 -6.62 -2.81 10.70
N PRO A 133 -6.56 -1.75 11.53
CA PRO A 133 -7.66 -1.44 12.45
C PRO A 133 -9.01 -1.16 11.77
N ARG A 134 -9.00 -0.90 10.45
CA ARG A 134 -10.17 -0.54 9.65
C ARG A 134 -10.72 -1.70 8.84
N VAL A 135 -9.89 -2.67 8.49
CA VAL A 135 -10.25 -3.72 7.54
C VAL A 135 -10.04 -5.15 8.05
N GLY A 136 -9.41 -5.31 9.23
CA GLY A 136 -9.05 -6.61 9.79
C GLY A 136 -7.77 -7.21 9.21
N LYS A 137 -7.28 -8.30 9.81
CA LYS A 137 -5.97 -8.92 9.48
C LYS A 137 -5.92 -9.46 8.06
N ALA A 138 -6.91 -10.27 7.65
CA ALA A 138 -6.92 -10.93 6.34
C ALA A 138 -6.98 -9.92 5.18
N ALA A 139 -7.88 -8.93 5.25
CA ALA A 139 -7.97 -7.90 4.23
C ALA A 139 -6.73 -7.00 4.22
N SER A 140 -6.08 -6.78 5.38
CA SER A 140 -4.85 -6.01 5.44
C SER A 140 -3.68 -6.73 4.76
N LEU A 141 -3.49 -8.04 4.99
CA LEU A 141 -2.48 -8.83 4.31
C LEU A 141 -2.71 -8.87 2.79
N LEU A 142 -3.97 -9.03 2.37
CA LEU A 142 -4.31 -8.98 0.94
C LEU A 142 -4.04 -7.58 0.36
N GLY A 143 -4.31 -6.51 1.11
CA GLY A 143 -3.98 -5.14 0.71
C GLY A 143 -2.49 -4.93 0.49
N VAL A 144 -1.65 -5.45 1.39
CA VAL A 144 -0.18 -5.46 1.21
C VAL A 144 0.20 -6.22 -0.06
N ALA A 145 -0.35 -7.43 -0.26
CA ALA A 145 -0.07 -8.22 -1.46
C ALA A 145 -0.44 -7.46 -2.74
N ILE A 146 -1.66 -6.93 -2.84
CA ILE A 146 -2.14 -6.18 -4.02
C ILE A 146 -1.27 -4.95 -4.26
N PHE A 147 -0.93 -4.21 -3.20
CA PHE A 147 -0.14 -3.00 -3.32
C PHE A 147 1.29 -3.28 -3.83
N PHE A 148 1.99 -4.23 -3.24
CA PHE A 148 3.38 -4.52 -3.59
C PHE A 148 3.55 -5.38 -4.86
N THR A 149 2.47 -5.94 -5.42
CA THR A 149 2.49 -6.61 -6.73
C THR A 149 2.01 -5.72 -7.87
N CYS A 150 1.45 -4.52 -7.63
CA CYS A 150 1.00 -3.65 -8.71
C CYS A 150 2.18 -3.14 -9.56
N GLY A 151 1.93 -2.82 -10.83
CA GLY A 151 2.96 -2.48 -11.82
C GLY A 151 4.02 -1.49 -11.32
N PRO A 152 3.64 -0.26 -10.90
CA PRO A 152 4.62 0.75 -10.48
C PRO A 152 5.27 0.44 -9.12
N ALA A 153 4.81 -0.57 -8.36
CA ALA A 153 5.40 -0.89 -7.06
C ALA A 153 6.86 -1.35 -7.14
N ILE A 154 7.32 -1.78 -8.31
CA ILE A 154 8.72 -2.15 -8.53
C ILE A 154 9.68 -0.97 -8.24
N ILE A 155 9.22 0.27 -8.41
CA ILE A 155 9.98 1.49 -8.07
C ILE A 155 10.36 1.54 -6.58
N LEU A 156 9.57 0.92 -5.70
CA LEU A 156 9.83 0.89 -4.26
C LEU A 156 11.09 0.09 -3.88
N GLN A 157 11.71 -0.58 -4.84
CA GLN A 157 12.93 -1.37 -4.67
C GLN A 157 14.15 -0.69 -5.30
N LEU A 158 13.94 0.37 -6.06
CA LEU A 158 14.97 1.07 -6.83
C LEU A 158 15.50 2.28 -6.07
N PRO A 159 16.62 2.88 -6.48
CA PRO A 159 17.22 4.06 -5.85
C PRO A 159 16.36 5.33 -5.98
N TYR A 160 15.13 5.27 -5.49
CA TYR A 160 14.11 6.30 -5.54
C TYR A 160 13.59 6.66 -4.14
N ALA A 161 13.12 7.87 -3.96
CA ALA A 161 12.62 8.35 -2.67
C ALA A 161 11.19 7.86 -2.32
N GLU A 162 10.50 7.19 -3.24
CA GLU A 162 9.10 6.75 -3.09
C GLU A 162 8.90 5.85 -1.89
N SER A 163 9.77 4.86 -1.71
CA SER A 163 9.65 3.89 -0.61
C SER A 163 9.79 4.55 0.76
N LEU A 164 10.78 5.42 0.92
CA LEU A 164 11.01 6.16 2.16
C LEU A 164 9.88 7.17 2.43
N GLY A 165 9.47 7.92 1.39
CA GLY A 165 8.35 8.87 1.48
C GLY A 165 7.05 8.17 1.88
N LEU A 166 6.73 7.04 1.26
CA LEU A 166 5.55 6.24 1.59
C LEU A 166 5.60 5.68 3.01
N ALA A 167 6.77 5.19 3.46
CA ALA A 167 6.96 4.73 4.83
C ALA A 167 6.66 5.83 5.84
N LEU A 168 7.20 7.02 5.64
CA LEU A 168 7.02 8.17 6.52
C LEU A 168 5.54 8.61 6.56
N VAL A 169 4.86 8.66 5.42
CA VAL A 169 3.43 8.96 5.34
C VAL A 169 2.60 7.91 6.08
N ALA A 170 2.84 6.64 5.82
CA ALA A 170 2.08 5.53 6.43
C ALA A 170 2.29 5.46 7.94
N ILE A 171 3.55 5.56 8.40
CA ILE A 171 3.89 5.63 9.83
C ILE A 171 3.27 6.87 10.47
N GLY A 172 3.37 8.03 9.81
CA GLY A 172 2.77 9.27 10.26
C GLY A 172 1.27 9.13 10.53
N PHE A 173 0.50 8.59 9.60
CA PHE A 173 -0.92 8.33 9.79
C PHE A 173 -1.22 7.23 10.81
N ALA A 174 -0.38 6.19 10.90
CA ALA A 174 -0.55 5.13 11.90
C ALA A 174 -0.35 5.64 13.34
N VAL A 175 0.63 6.51 13.57
CA VAL A 175 0.87 7.10 14.91
C VAL A 175 -0.11 8.24 15.22
N LEU A 176 -0.55 8.97 14.21
CA LEU A 176 -1.60 9.99 14.33
C LEU A 176 -2.94 9.38 14.77
N ALA A 177 -3.30 8.22 14.21
CA ALA A 177 -4.48 7.47 14.64
C ALA A 177 -4.43 7.08 16.13
N LYS A 178 -3.24 6.96 16.71
CA LYS A 178 -3.00 6.74 18.14
C LYS A 178 -2.87 8.04 18.95
N ARG A 179 -3.23 9.17 18.37
CA ARG A 179 -3.13 10.52 18.96
C ARG A 179 -1.70 10.92 19.39
N ARG A 180 -0.67 10.34 18.77
CA ARG A 180 0.74 10.66 18.99
C ARG A 180 1.19 11.78 18.03
N PHE A 181 0.63 12.98 18.19
CA PHE A 181 0.79 14.11 17.26
C PHE A 181 2.25 14.50 17.03
N ALA A 182 3.09 14.55 18.07
CA ALA A 182 4.49 14.94 17.92
C ALA A 182 5.26 13.97 16.98
N TRP A 183 5.06 12.67 17.15
CA TRP A 183 5.68 11.68 16.25
C TRP A 183 5.12 11.72 14.83
N ALA A 184 3.82 11.98 14.70
CA ALA A 184 3.20 12.18 13.39
C ALA A 184 3.79 13.42 12.69
N MET A 185 3.93 14.52 13.41
CA MET A 185 4.53 15.76 12.92
C MET A 185 5.96 15.52 12.41
N VAL A 186 6.82 14.83 13.19
CA VAL A 186 8.17 14.48 12.76
C VAL A 186 8.14 13.65 11.48
N ALA A 187 7.29 12.63 11.41
CA ALA A 187 7.18 11.77 10.22
C ALA A 187 6.74 12.58 8.99
N PHE A 188 5.76 13.49 9.12
CA PHE A 188 5.26 14.29 8.01
C PHE A 188 6.26 15.37 7.56
N VAL A 189 7.01 15.97 8.48
CA VAL A 189 8.11 16.88 8.13
C VAL A 189 9.19 16.15 7.34
N LEU A 190 9.63 14.99 7.82
CA LEU A 190 10.59 14.16 7.09
C LEU A 190 10.04 13.72 5.72
N ALA A 191 8.74 13.39 5.63
CA ALA A 191 8.10 13.06 4.36
C ALA A 191 8.15 14.24 3.37
N ALA A 192 7.91 15.48 3.84
CA ALA A 192 7.97 16.69 3.02
C ALA A 192 9.36 16.96 2.45
N PHE A 193 10.43 16.60 3.18
CA PHE A 193 11.81 16.69 2.70
C PHE A 193 12.32 15.41 2.00
N THR A 194 11.47 14.40 1.88
CA THR A 194 11.77 13.19 1.09
C THR A 194 11.14 13.27 -0.30
N ARG A 195 9.93 13.83 -0.40
CA ARG A 195 9.17 14.00 -1.64
C ARG A 195 8.35 15.30 -1.56
N PRO A 196 7.97 15.94 -2.69
CA PRO A 196 7.14 17.15 -2.71
C PRO A 196 5.67 16.87 -2.35
N ILE A 197 5.45 16.14 -1.25
CA ILE A 197 4.14 15.72 -0.75
C ILE A 197 3.68 16.49 0.49
N GLY A 198 4.49 17.43 0.97
CA GLY A 198 4.16 18.23 2.14
C GLY A 198 2.91 19.09 1.96
N VAL A 199 2.68 19.63 0.73
CA VAL A 199 1.49 20.42 0.41
C VAL A 199 0.20 19.60 0.58
N PRO A 200 0.01 18.45 -0.10
CA PRO A 200 -1.20 17.65 0.09
C PRO A 200 -1.33 17.05 1.49
N LEU A 201 -0.23 16.77 2.21
CA LEU A 201 -0.25 16.35 3.61
C LEU A 201 -0.78 17.46 4.52
N GLY A 202 -0.22 18.67 4.41
CA GLY A 202 -0.67 19.81 5.18
C GLY A 202 -2.13 20.15 4.89
N ALA A 203 -2.55 20.11 3.62
CA ALA A 203 -3.95 20.30 3.22
C ALA A 203 -4.88 19.24 3.84
N ALA A 204 -4.50 17.97 3.81
CA ALA A 204 -5.31 16.91 4.39
C ALA A 204 -5.47 17.05 5.91
N LEU A 205 -4.40 17.37 6.62
CA LEU A 205 -4.42 17.59 8.06
C LEU A 205 -5.22 18.84 8.43
N GLY A 206 -5.05 19.94 7.65
CA GLY A 206 -5.79 21.18 7.83
C GLY A 206 -7.29 21.03 7.59
N LEU A 207 -7.70 20.35 6.53
CA LEU A 207 -9.11 20.03 6.26
C LEU A 207 -9.71 19.14 7.33
N TRP A 208 -8.95 18.16 7.83
CA TRP A 208 -9.43 17.33 8.94
C TRP A 208 -9.56 18.14 10.23
N TRP A 209 -8.62 19.06 10.52
CA TRP A 209 -8.73 19.96 11.66
C TRP A 209 -9.96 20.87 11.55
N VAL A 210 -10.20 21.48 10.40
CA VAL A 210 -11.39 22.31 10.14
C VAL A 210 -12.67 21.51 10.40
N TRP A 211 -12.71 20.27 9.89
CA TRP A 211 -13.84 19.39 10.11
C TRP A 211 -14.10 19.12 11.61
N GLU A 212 -13.07 18.77 12.36
CA GLU A 212 -13.19 18.49 13.81
C GLU A 212 -13.58 19.75 14.60
N GLU A 213 -13.14 20.91 14.19
CA GLU A 213 -13.51 22.19 14.81
C GLU A 213 -14.97 22.56 14.52
N LEU A 214 -15.44 22.42 13.29
CA LEU A 214 -16.84 22.65 12.93
C LEU A 214 -17.78 21.64 13.64
N ARG A 215 -17.34 20.41 13.78
CA ARG A 215 -18.05 19.37 14.54
C ARG A 215 -18.14 19.72 16.04
N ALA A 216 -17.04 20.14 16.61
CA ALA A 216 -16.99 20.54 18.02
C ALA A 216 -17.86 21.74 18.35
N ARG A 217 -18.07 22.63 17.38
CA ARG A 217 -18.99 23.79 17.50
C ARG A 217 -20.45 23.47 17.17
N GLY A 218 -20.76 22.20 16.83
CA GLY A 218 -22.11 21.81 16.45
C GLY A 218 -22.61 22.35 15.12
N LEU A 219 -21.71 22.92 14.29
CA LEU A 219 -22.06 23.47 13.00
C LEU A 219 -22.28 22.40 11.91
N ILE A 220 -21.84 21.17 12.16
CA ILE A 220 -22.03 20.02 11.27
C ILE A 220 -22.72 18.91 12.05
N SER A 221 -23.90 18.49 11.55
CA SER A 221 -24.59 17.30 12.07
C SER A 221 -23.92 16.05 11.50
N THR A 222 -23.55 15.14 12.38
CA THR A 222 -22.75 13.95 12.06
C THR A 222 -23.57 12.78 11.49
N SER A 223 -24.91 12.78 11.65
CA SER A 223 -25.72 11.57 11.55
C SER A 223 -25.85 10.93 10.15
N ARG A 224 -25.83 11.69 9.06
CA ARG A 224 -25.95 11.13 7.69
C ARG A 224 -24.62 10.99 6.95
N PHE A 225 -23.72 11.92 7.17
CA PHE A 225 -22.42 11.90 6.47
C PHE A 225 -21.46 10.90 7.14
N ASP A 226 -21.50 10.79 8.48
CA ASP A 226 -20.69 9.83 9.23
C ASP A 226 -21.07 8.38 8.93
N ALA A 227 -22.34 8.07 8.69
CA ALA A 227 -22.77 6.74 8.27
C ALA A 227 -22.10 6.24 6.98
N SER A 228 -21.64 7.14 6.10
CA SER A 228 -20.91 6.76 4.90
C SER A 228 -19.42 6.47 5.14
N PHE A 229 -18.87 6.94 6.28
CA PHE A 229 -17.49 6.76 6.72
C PHE A 229 -17.37 5.84 7.94
N SER A 230 -18.51 5.49 8.58
CA SER A 230 -18.47 4.54 9.67
C SER A 230 -18.24 3.16 9.09
N SER A 231 -17.14 2.57 9.48
CA SER A 231 -16.90 1.14 9.36
C SER A 231 -17.69 0.39 10.44
N ASP A 232 -18.98 0.77 10.67
CA ASP A 232 -19.83 0.19 11.70
C ASP A 232 -20.17 -1.29 11.48
N ARG A 233 -19.58 -1.86 10.44
CA ARG A 233 -19.32 -3.29 10.40
C ARG A 233 -17.85 -3.47 10.77
N VAL A 234 -17.64 -3.54 12.08
CA VAL A 234 -16.45 -4.10 12.67
C VAL A 234 -16.14 -5.41 11.92
N TYR A 235 -15.22 -5.33 10.95
CA TYR A 235 -14.42 -6.50 10.58
C TYR A 235 -13.39 -6.77 11.70
N ALA A 236 -13.66 -6.21 12.89
CA ALA A 236 -13.02 -6.56 14.12
C ALA A 236 -13.48 -7.99 14.45
N ASP A 237 -12.56 -8.91 14.30
CA ASP A 237 -12.59 -10.28 14.79
C ASP A 237 -13.50 -11.32 14.12
N ALA A 238 -14.26 -11.01 13.09
CA ALA A 238 -14.81 -12.04 12.24
C ALA A 238 -13.78 -12.41 11.18
N ASP A 239 -12.75 -13.15 11.58
CA ASP A 239 -12.01 -14.00 10.65
C ASP A 239 -13.00 -15.08 10.18
N PRO A 240 -13.53 -15.01 8.94
CA PRO A 240 -14.48 -16.00 8.45
C PRO A 240 -13.86 -17.41 8.35
N TYR A 241 -12.53 -17.51 8.50
CA TYR A 241 -11.78 -18.74 8.59
C TYR A 241 -11.52 -19.17 10.04
N ALA A 242 -11.51 -18.24 11.04
CA ALA A 242 -11.31 -18.63 12.44
C ALA A 242 -12.45 -19.55 12.92
N ALA A 243 -13.69 -19.26 12.56
CA ALA A 243 -14.83 -20.13 12.88
C ALA A 243 -14.72 -21.52 12.22
N ASN A 244 -14.20 -21.58 10.98
CA ASN A 244 -13.97 -22.84 10.29
C ASN A 244 -12.72 -23.58 10.81
N TYR A 245 -11.67 -22.88 11.24
CA TYR A 245 -10.51 -23.48 11.89
C TYR A 245 -10.82 -23.95 13.30
N GLU A 246 -11.62 -23.23 14.09
CA GLU A 246 -12.07 -23.67 15.39
C GLU A 246 -13.03 -24.87 15.29
N ALA A 247 -13.94 -24.87 14.32
CA ALA A 247 -14.80 -26.03 14.04
C ALA A 247 -13.99 -27.24 13.53
N ALA A 248 -13.02 -27.05 12.67
CA ALA A 248 -12.13 -28.11 12.20
C ALA A 248 -11.20 -28.61 13.32
N ALA A 249 -10.65 -27.73 14.14
CA ALA A 249 -9.85 -28.09 15.31
C ALA A 249 -10.68 -28.84 16.37
N ALA A 250 -11.90 -28.37 16.63
CA ALA A 250 -12.82 -29.05 17.55
C ALA A 250 -13.21 -30.45 17.04
N SER A 251 -13.45 -30.59 15.73
CA SER A 251 -13.74 -31.88 15.10
C SER A 251 -12.52 -32.83 15.12
N TYR A 252 -11.31 -32.30 14.94
CA TYR A 252 -10.07 -33.04 15.06
C TYR A 252 -9.79 -33.52 16.49
N VAL A 253 -9.97 -32.65 17.48
CA VAL A 253 -9.83 -32.96 18.89
C VAL A 253 -10.90 -34.01 19.32
N ALA A 254 -12.14 -33.90 18.82
CA ALA A 254 -13.20 -34.86 19.09
C ALA A 254 -12.90 -36.22 18.43
N SER A 255 -12.21 -36.27 17.30
CA SER A 255 -11.81 -37.53 16.61
C SER A 255 -10.56 -38.15 17.19
N THR A 256 -9.76 -37.41 17.97
CA THR A 256 -8.54 -37.91 18.63
C THR A 256 -8.69 -38.11 20.14
N ALA A 257 -9.90 -37.94 20.67
CA ALA A 257 -10.16 -38.30 22.08
C ALA A 257 -9.95 -39.77 22.29
N PRO A 258 -9.14 -40.21 23.27
CA PRO A 258 -8.91 -41.63 23.53
C PRO A 258 -10.23 -42.28 23.94
N VAL A 259 -10.55 -43.36 23.24
CA VAL A 259 -11.67 -44.25 23.61
C VAL A 259 -11.38 -44.81 25.00
N PRO A 260 -12.28 -44.64 26.00
CA PRO A 260 -12.05 -45.23 27.31
C PRO A 260 -12.30 -46.73 27.23
N ASN A 261 -11.24 -47.52 27.05
CA ASN A 261 -11.33 -48.97 27.23
C ASN A 261 -10.04 -49.53 27.86
N GLU A 262 -9.89 -49.31 29.16
CA GLU A 262 -8.91 -49.98 30.02
C GLU A 262 -9.46 -51.31 30.61
N ALA A 263 -10.41 -51.97 29.96
CA ALA A 263 -10.97 -53.24 30.49
C ALA A 263 -10.88 -54.46 29.58
N ALA A 264 -10.01 -54.40 28.54
CA ALA A 264 -9.89 -55.53 27.59
C ALA A 264 -8.45 -55.92 27.21
N ILE A 265 -7.47 -55.65 28.06
CA ILE A 265 -6.10 -56.16 27.88
C ILE A 265 -5.73 -57.02 29.08
N ALA A 266 -6.45 -58.14 29.25
CA ALA A 266 -6.04 -59.20 30.18
C ALA A 266 -6.54 -60.55 29.70
N SER A 267 -6.26 -60.93 28.46
CA SER A 267 -6.35 -62.34 28.01
C SER A 267 -5.90 -62.52 26.56
N PHE A 268 -4.64 -62.36 26.29
CA PHE A 268 -4.01 -62.96 25.12
C PHE A 268 -2.52 -63.18 25.40
N GLU A 269 -2.23 -64.12 26.27
CA GLU A 269 -0.97 -64.86 26.28
C GLU A 269 -1.24 -66.26 25.79
N THR A 270 -0.45 -66.76 24.88
CA THR A 270 -0.18 -68.09 24.35
C THR A 270 -0.54 -68.25 22.88
N ALA A 271 0.52 -68.25 22.08
CA ALA A 271 0.57 -68.90 20.80
C ALA A 271 0.61 -70.42 20.97
N PRO A 272 0.26 -71.23 19.96
CA PRO A 272 1.33 -71.72 19.07
C PRO A 272 0.96 -71.81 17.58
N ASP A 273 2.05 -71.87 16.80
CA ASP A 273 2.26 -72.34 15.44
C ASP A 273 1.32 -73.38 14.91
N LEU A 274 0.94 -73.29 13.64
CA LEU A 274 1.05 -74.42 12.67
C LEU A 274 0.52 -74.02 11.28
N THR A 275 1.41 -74.18 10.33
CA THR A 275 1.23 -74.34 8.89
C THR A 275 0.17 -75.39 8.52
N ALA A 276 -0.67 -75.14 7.53
CA ALA A 276 -0.91 -76.01 6.38
C ALA A 276 -2.10 -75.58 5.49
N SER A 277 -1.85 -75.74 4.26
CA SER A 277 -2.60 -75.67 3.03
C SER A 277 -4.00 -76.24 2.97
N SER A 278 -4.79 -75.68 2.05
CA SER A 278 -5.60 -76.38 0.99
C SER A 278 -7.13 -76.34 1.11
N SER A 279 -7.66 -76.01 -0.06
CA SER A 279 -8.87 -76.42 -0.76
C SER A 279 -10.23 -75.84 -0.44
N PHE A 280 -10.71 -75.20 -1.49
CA PHE A 280 -12.09 -74.88 -1.86
C PHE A 280 -13.08 -75.97 -1.52
N GLU A 281 -14.23 -75.59 -0.92
CA GLU A 281 -15.52 -76.21 -1.22
C GLU A 281 -16.67 -75.25 -0.88
N ALA A 282 -17.60 -75.07 -1.80
CA ALA A 282 -18.75 -74.15 -1.72
C ALA A 282 -19.91 -74.84 -1.01
N ALA A 283 -20.58 -74.16 -0.08
CA ALA A 283 -21.86 -74.65 0.47
C ALA A 283 -22.93 -73.54 0.40
N PRO A 284 -24.23 -73.85 0.31
CA PRO A 284 -25.30 -73.02 -0.17
C PRO A 284 -25.82 -71.97 0.88
N PRO A 285 -26.56 -70.95 0.46
CA PRO A 285 -26.94 -69.82 1.31
C PRO A 285 -28.04 -70.22 2.32
N ALA A 286 -27.77 -69.92 3.58
CA ALA A 286 -28.76 -70.01 4.65
C ALA A 286 -29.63 -68.77 4.69
N ALA A 287 -30.91 -68.93 4.97
CA ALA A 287 -31.95 -67.95 5.01
C ALA A 287 -31.69 -66.82 6.03
N VAL A 288 -31.88 -65.60 5.59
CA VAL A 288 -31.82 -64.40 6.42
C VAL A 288 -33.10 -64.29 7.28
N PRO A 289 -33.00 -64.13 8.61
CA PRO A 289 -34.17 -63.86 9.43
C PRO A 289 -34.53 -62.38 9.29
N ALA A 290 -35.84 -62.08 9.25
CA ALA A 290 -36.41 -60.77 9.16
C ALA A 290 -36.03 -59.87 10.37
N PRO A 291 -35.78 -58.56 10.19
CA PRO A 291 -35.43 -57.70 11.26
C PRO A 291 -36.69 -57.40 12.12
N PRO A 292 -36.53 -57.23 13.45
CA PRO A 292 -37.64 -56.78 14.31
C PRO A 292 -38.00 -55.35 14.01
N SER A 293 -39.28 -55.11 13.82
CA SER A 293 -39.89 -53.78 13.63
C SER A 293 -40.00 -53.03 14.97
N GLU A 294 -38.95 -52.45 15.44
CA GLU A 294 -39.00 -51.40 16.45
C GLU A 294 -38.36 -50.13 15.90
N THR A 295 -39.24 -49.21 15.53
CA THR A 295 -38.85 -47.80 15.24
C THR A 295 -38.34 -47.16 16.52
N PRO A 296 -37.09 -46.68 16.57
CA PRO A 296 -36.61 -45.94 17.71
C PRO A 296 -37.43 -44.62 17.88
N PRO A 297 -37.69 -44.21 19.11
CA PRO A 297 -38.44 -42.98 19.36
C PRO A 297 -37.68 -41.77 18.74
N ILE A 298 -38.45 -40.94 18.02
CA ILE A 298 -37.93 -39.70 17.44
C ILE A 298 -37.43 -38.84 18.61
N PRO A 299 -36.15 -38.42 18.64
CA PRO A 299 -35.64 -37.55 19.67
C PRO A 299 -36.43 -36.21 19.61
N SER A 300 -36.89 -35.75 20.76
CA SER A 300 -37.53 -34.46 20.91
C SER A 300 -36.70 -33.37 20.25
N PRO A 301 -37.32 -32.40 19.55
CA PRO A 301 -36.56 -31.32 18.91
C PRO A 301 -35.75 -30.60 19.99
N ALA A 302 -34.46 -30.43 19.70
CA ALA A 302 -33.57 -29.65 20.57
C ALA A 302 -34.18 -28.28 20.82
N PRO A 303 -34.08 -27.75 22.05
CA PRO A 303 -34.59 -26.41 22.35
C PRO A 303 -33.98 -25.42 21.35
N ALA A 304 -34.84 -24.56 20.78
CA ALA A 304 -34.42 -23.56 19.83
C ALA A 304 -33.23 -22.80 20.43
N PRO A 305 -32.20 -22.49 19.59
CA PRO A 305 -31.05 -21.73 20.08
C PRO A 305 -31.57 -20.47 20.76
N GLN A 306 -31.25 -20.32 22.05
CA GLN A 306 -31.56 -19.09 22.75
C GLN A 306 -30.97 -17.94 21.93
N ALA A 307 -31.82 -16.99 21.55
CA ALA A 307 -31.40 -15.80 20.85
C ALA A 307 -30.23 -15.20 21.67
N LEU A 308 -29.06 -15.17 21.06
CA LEU A 308 -27.91 -14.48 21.62
C LEU A 308 -28.37 -13.09 22.04
N PRO A 309 -27.98 -12.61 23.24
CA PRO A 309 -28.36 -11.28 23.68
C PRO A 309 -28.05 -10.32 22.56
N SER A 310 -29.03 -9.54 22.13
CA SER A 310 -28.88 -8.51 21.12
C SER A 310 -27.76 -7.58 21.60
N PHE A 311 -26.58 -7.77 21.05
CA PHE A 311 -25.49 -6.82 21.20
C PHE A 311 -26.02 -5.49 20.65
N THR A 312 -26.37 -4.58 21.55
CA THR A 312 -26.48 -3.17 21.17
C THR A 312 -25.12 -2.80 20.56
N PRO A 313 -25.06 -2.38 19.30
CA PRO A 313 -23.81 -1.97 18.71
C PRO A 313 -23.24 -0.87 19.62
N MET A 314 -22.09 -1.13 20.24
CA MET A 314 -21.34 -0.11 20.93
C MET A 314 -21.05 0.95 19.88
N ASP A 315 -21.57 2.16 20.08
CA ASP A 315 -21.40 3.28 19.17
C ASP A 315 -19.90 3.62 19.13
N LEU A 316 -19.19 3.00 18.17
CA LEU A 316 -17.78 3.18 17.89
C LEU A 316 -17.55 4.42 17.02
N SER A 317 -18.51 5.33 16.97
CA SER A 317 -18.23 6.65 16.39
C SER A 317 -16.99 7.20 17.11
N PRO A 318 -15.92 7.54 16.37
CA PRO A 318 -14.69 7.98 16.99
C PRO A 318 -15.00 9.17 17.90
N MET A 319 -14.69 9.04 19.19
CA MET A 319 -14.92 10.12 20.17
C MET A 319 -14.34 11.42 19.59
N PRO A 320 -15.08 12.54 19.65
CA PRO A 320 -14.60 13.81 19.15
C PRO A 320 -13.25 14.12 19.77
N LEU A 321 -12.36 14.72 18.98
CA LEU A 321 -11.06 15.14 19.46
C LEU A 321 -11.23 16.15 20.59
N SER A 322 -10.49 15.97 21.68
CA SER A 322 -10.42 16.97 22.76
C SER A 322 -9.88 18.30 22.23
N SER A 323 -10.13 19.42 22.92
CA SER A 323 -9.58 20.72 22.53
C SER A 323 -8.05 20.70 22.42
N LYS A 324 -7.38 19.95 23.30
CA LYS A 324 -5.93 19.74 23.26
C LYS A 324 -5.51 18.97 22.00
N ASP A 325 -6.24 17.92 21.63
CA ASP A 325 -5.93 17.13 20.43
C ASP A 325 -6.16 17.94 19.17
N ARG A 326 -7.21 18.79 19.13
CA ARG A 326 -7.45 19.70 17.99
C ARG A 326 -6.35 20.72 17.84
N LEU A 327 -5.85 21.27 18.96
CA LEU A 327 -4.70 22.18 18.93
C LEU A 327 -3.45 21.47 18.39
N TRP A 328 -3.14 20.26 18.87
CA TRP A 328 -2.01 19.49 18.36
C TRP A 328 -2.16 19.11 16.90
N LEU A 329 -3.37 18.81 16.45
CA LEU A 329 -3.66 18.56 15.04
C LEU A 329 -3.41 19.80 14.19
N PHE A 330 -3.86 20.98 14.65
CA PHE A 330 -3.59 22.25 14.00
C PHE A 330 -2.07 22.53 13.91
N VAL A 331 -1.35 22.37 15.00
CA VAL A 331 0.11 22.54 15.03
C VAL A 331 0.79 21.57 14.05
N THR A 332 0.35 20.31 14.02
CA THR A 332 0.89 19.31 13.09
C THR A 332 0.64 19.73 11.63
N ALA A 333 -0.56 20.20 11.31
CA ALA A 333 -0.90 20.72 9.98
C ALA A 333 -0.04 21.94 9.60
N ALA A 334 0.03 22.93 10.50
CA ALA A 334 0.79 24.16 10.27
C ALA A 334 2.29 23.90 10.06
N VAL A 335 2.89 23.05 10.90
CA VAL A 335 4.31 22.66 10.78
C VAL A 335 4.56 21.86 9.48
N THR A 336 3.64 20.98 9.09
CA THR A 336 3.76 20.25 7.83
C THR A 336 3.67 21.18 6.62
N CYS A 337 2.77 22.17 6.64
CA CYS A 337 2.70 23.21 5.61
C CYS A 337 3.98 24.07 5.58
N ALA A 338 4.49 24.47 6.73
CA ALA A 338 5.75 25.23 6.82
C ALA A 338 6.93 24.42 6.24
N ALA A 339 7.02 23.11 6.54
CA ALA A 339 8.02 22.22 5.96
C ALA A 339 7.93 22.14 4.44
N ALA A 340 6.69 22.09 3.89
CA ALA A 340 6.48 22.11 2.44
C ALA A 340 6.97 23.39 1.76
N LEU A 341 6.82 24.54 2.42
CA LEU A 341 7.27 25.83 1.92
C LEU A 341 8.78 26.07 2.14
N THR A 342 9.38 25.36 3.07
CA THR A 342 10.80 25.52 3.38
C THR A 342 11.68 25.18 2.18
N TRP A 343 11.34 24.19 1.37
CA TRP A 343 12.15 23.77 0.23
C TRP A 343 12.22 24.83 -0.87
N PRO A 344 11.11 25.39 -1.38
CA PRO A 344 11.15 26.55 -2.28
C PRO A 344 11.89 27.76 -1.69
N LEU A 345 11.74 28.00 -0.39
CA LEU A 345 12.44 29.09 0.30
C LEU A 345 13.96 28.87 0.31
N LEU A 346 14.41 27.65 0.57
CA LEU A 346 15.85 27.31 0.53
C LEU A 346 16.42 27.48 -0.88
N ALA A 347 15.68 27.04 -1.91
CA ALA A 347 16.06 27.25 -3.30
C ALA A 347 16.19 28.75 -3.63
N TRP A 348 15.25 29.57 -3.17
CA TRP A 348 15.31 31.02 -3.33
C TRP A 348 16.53 31.63 -2.62
N ILE A 349 16.75 31.30 -1.34
CA ILE A 349 17.89 31.84 -0.57
C ILE A 349 19.22 31.45 -1.22
N ALA A 350 19.35 30.20 -1.65
CA ALA A 350 20.59 29.71 -2.25
C ALA A 350 20.89 30.34 -3.61
N THR A 351 19.87 30.55 -4.44
CA THR A 351 20.04 30.98 -5.83
C THR A 351 19.78 32.49 -6.05
N GLY A 352 19.26 33.19 -5.06
CA GLY A 352 18.82 34.57 -5.20
C GLY A 352 17.55 34.78 -6.05
N ARG A 353 16.94 33.66 -6.57
CA ARG A 353 15.79 33.69 -7.47
C ARG A 353 14.55 33.13 -6.81
N MET A 354 13.54 33.99 -6.59
CA MET A 354 12.30 33.59 -5.88
C MET A 354 11.57 32.43 -6.55
N SER A 355 11.58 32.38 -7.88
CA SER A 355 10.92 31.32 -8.68
C SER A 355 11.77 30.06 -8.89
N ALA A 356 12.96 30.00 -8.30
CA ALA A 356 13.96 28.94 -8.56
C ALA A 356 13.38 27.52 -8.57
N TYR A 357 12.60 27.17 -7.54
CA TYR A 357 11.99 25.85 -7.44
C TYR A 357 10.93 25.62 -8.52
N VAL A 358 10.05 26.59 -8.75
CA VAL A 358 8.98 26.47 -9.76
C VAL A 358 9.57 26.41 -11.16
N ASP A 359 10.57 27.25 -11.45
CA ASP A 359 11.28 27.24 -12.74
C ASP A 359 11.97 25.89 -12.99
N THR A 360 12.56 25.29 -11.95
CA THR A 360 13.17 23.95 -12.03
C THR A 360 12.12 22.89 -12.33
N GLU A 361 10.99 22.89 -11.64
CA GLU A 361 9.90 21.92 -11.86
C GLU A 361 9.31 22.06 -13.27
N THR A 362 9.17 23.29 -13.78
CA THR A 362 8.65 23.54 -15.14
C THR A 362 9.66 23.16 -16.23
N ALA A 363 10.96 23.19 -15.93
CA ALA A 363 12.00 22.71 -16.84
C ALA A 363 11.87 21.21 -17.16
N TRP A 364 11.36 20.42 -16.21
CA TRP A 364 11.08 18.99 -16.40
C TRP A 364 9.82 18.73 -17.23
N ARG A 365 8.88 19.64 -17.19
CA ARG A 365 7.58 19.50 -17.85
C ARG A 365 7.53 20.06 -19.26
N GLY A 366 8.42 20.99 -19.57
CA GLY A 366 8.38 21.74 -20.82
C GLY A 366 7.19 22.68 -20.98
N VAL A 367 6.34 22.85 -19.94
CA VAL A 367 5.15 23.70 -19.92
C VAL A 367 5.07 24.50 -18.62
N ASP A 368 4.38 25.63 -18.63
CA ASP A 368 4.20 26.45 -17.45
C ASP A 368 3.29 25.79 -16.42
N LEU A 369 3.36 26.24 -15.17
CA LEU A 369 2.54 25.73 -14.10
C LEU A 369 1.14 26.36 -14.16
N ALA A 370 0.25 25.78 -14.95
CA ALA A 370 -1.15 26.18 -15.00
C ALA A 370 -2.04 24.98 -14.58
N PRO A 371 -2.99 25.20 -13.64
CA PRO A 371 -3.88 24.13 -13.16
C PRO A 371 -4.62 23.45 -14.32
N PHE A 372 -4.58 22.12 -14.36
CA PHE A 372 -5.25 21.26 -15.34
C PHE A 372 -4.75 21.39 -16.79
N GLU A 373 -3.95 22.39 -17.14
CA GLU A 373 -3.51 22.63 -18.51
C GLU A 373 -2.70 21.46 -19.08
N ALA A 374 -1.83 20.86 -18.27
CA ALA A 374 -1.04 19.70 -18.68
C ALA A 374 -1.93 18.50 -19.11
N TRP A 375 -3.05 18.28 -18.42
CA TRP A 375 -4.02 17.23 -18.78
C TRP A 375 -4.75 17.55 -20.09
N ILE A 376 -5.11 18.83 -20.30
CA ILE A 376 -5.73 19.29 -21.55
C ILE A 376 -4.75 19.10 -22.71
N ASN A 377 -3.52 19.61 -22.56
CA ASN A 377 -2.49 19.55 -23.60
C ASN A 377 -2.13 18.10 -23.97
N ARG A 378 -1.98 17.23 -22.95
CA ARG A 378 -1.69 15.82 -23.16
C ARG A 378 -2.83 15.11 -23.89
N SER A 379 -4.07 15.37 -23.52
CA SER A 379 -5.23 14.80 -24.21
C SER A 379 -5.40 15.37 -25.63
N ALA A 380 -5.13 16.66 -25.81
CA ALA A 380 -5.18 17.33 -27.11
C ALA A 380 -4.16 16.76 -28.10
N SER A 381 -3.01 16.25 -27.62
CA SER A 381 -2.00 15.63 -28.48
C SER A 381 -2.48 14.36 -29.20
N PHE A 382 -3.56 13.74 -28.72
CA PHE A 382 -4.16 12.55 -29.34
C PHE A 382 -5.29 12.86 -30.33
N GLY A 383 -5.92 14.03 -30.28
CA GLY A 383 -7.09 14.30 -31.12
C GLY A 383 -7.49 15.79 -31.21
N GLY A 384 -6.55 16.71 -30.99
CA GLY A 384 -6.77 18.14 -31.09
C GLY A 384 -7.53 18.75 -29.89
N ALA A 385 -7.87 20.05 -29.97
CA ALA A 385 -8.40 20.83 -28.86
C ALA A 385 -9.67 20.23 -28.22
N HIS A 386 -10.59 19.69 -29.02
CA HIS A 386 -11.80 19.03 -28.50
C HIS A 386 -11.45 17.79 -27.66
N ALA A 387 -10.48 16.97 -28.10
CA ALA A 387 -10.01 15.82 -27.34
C ALA A 387 -9.37 16.26 -26.01
N GLY A 388 -8.72 17.44 -25.97
CA GLY A 388 -8.19 18.02 -24.75
C GLY A 388 -9.25 18.22 -23.67
N VAL A 389 -10.34 18.88 -24.01
CA VAL A 389 -11.45 19.16 -23.07
C VAL A 389 -12.17 17.87 -22.68
N ILE A 390 -12.46 16.98 -23.64
CA ILE A 390 -13.12 15.69 -23.38
C ILE A 390 -12.25 14.82 -22.47
N GLY A 391 -10.93 14.78 -22.73
CA GLY A 391 -9.98 14.01 -21.92
C GLY A 391 -9.91 14.50 -20.48
N LEU A 392 -9.81 15.81 -20.26
CA LEU A 392 -9.88 16.37 -18.90
C LEU A 392 -11.20 16.01 -18.21
N PHE A 393 -12.34 16.17 -18.90
CA PHE A 393 -13.63 15.80 -18.33
C PHE A 393 -13.68 14.31 -17.96
N GLY A 394 -13.19 13.43 -18.83
CA GLY A 394 -13.09 11.99 -18.56
C GLY A 394 -12.23 11.67 -17.33
N VAL A 395 -11.06 12.34 -17.19
CA VAL A 395 -10.19 12.21 -16.02
C VAL A 395 -10.89 12.68 -14.75
N LEU A 396 -11.61 13.80 -14.80
CA LEU A 396 -12.35 14.31 -13.64
C LEU A 396 -13.49 13.38 -13.22
N VAL A 397 -14.24 12.83 -14.17
CA VAL A 397 -15.32 11.85 -13.91
C VAL A 397 -14.71 10.57 -13.31
N LEU A 398 -13.65 10.04 -13.90
CA LEU A 398 -12.96 8.85 -13.37
C LEU A 398 -12.45 9.09 -11.94
N SER A 399 -11.85 10.26 -11.70
CA SER A 399 -11.39 10.68 -10.38
C SER A 399 -12.54 10.73 -9.38
N ALA A 400 -13.67 11.32 -9.76
CA ALA A 400 -14.87 11.38 -8.92
C ALA A 400 -15.43 9.98 -8.61
N CYS A 401 -15.44 9.06 -9.59
CA CYS A 401 -15.85 7.68 -9.38
C CYS A 401 -14.91 6.94 -8.39
N ILE A 402 -13.60 7.07 -8.55
CA ILE A 402 -12.61 6.41 -7.69
C ILE A 402 -12.68 6.98 -6.26
N LEU A 403 -12.65 8.30 -6.11
CA LEU A 403 -12.68 8.96 -4.81
C LEU A 403 -14.06 8.85 -4.14
N GLY A 404 -15.13 8.77 -4.94
CA GLY A 404 -16.50 8.51 -4.49
C GLY A 404 -16.77 7.06 -4.11
N TRP A 405 -15.84 6.14 -4.38
CA TRP A 405 -16.03 4.72 -4.15
C TRP A 405 -16.27 4.40 -2.66
N ARG A 406 -17.36 3.68 -2.39
CA ARG A 406 -17.82 3.40 -1.02
C ARG A 406 -16.74 2.74 -0.16
N GLN A 407 -16.01 1.77 -0.70
CA GLN A 407 -14.97 1.04 0.02
C GLN A 407 -13.83 1.94 0.44
N LEU A 408 -13.42 2.90 -0.41
CA LEU A 408 -12.39 3.87 -0.05
C LEU A 408 -12.87 4.79 1.09
N ARG A 409 -14.11 5.27 1.02
CA ARG A 409 -14.69 6.09 2.10
C ARG A 409 -14.79 5.32 3.43
N GLN A 410 -15.11 4.03 3.39
CA GLN A 410 -15.18 3.16 4.56
C GLN A 410 -13.81 2.95 5.27
N LEU A 411 -12.68 3.26 4.63
CA LEU A 411 -11.35 3.26 5.29
C LEU A 411 -11.15 4.42 6.28
N GLY A 412 -12.15 5.27 6.42
CA GLY A 412 -12.16 6.37 7.38
C GLY A 412 -11.90 7.73 6.74
N ARG A 413 -12.47 8.77 7.37
CA ARG A 413 -12.50 10.14 6.83
C ARG A 413 -11.13 10.70 6.55
N LEU A 414 -10.20 10.65 7.51
CA LEU A 414 -8.85 11.18 7.31
C LEU A 414 -8.12 10.49 6.15
N THR A 415 -8.26 9.16 6.04
CA THR A 415 -7.70 8.37 4.93
C THR A 415 -8.27 8.84 3.59
N TRP A 416 -9.58 9.08 3.53
CA TRP A 416 -10.24 9.58 2.35
C TRP A 416 -9.81 11.01 2.01
N ILE A 417 -9.75 11.93 2.99
CA ILE A 417 -9.27 13.31 2.81
C ILE A 417 -7.85 13.31 2.25
N TRP A 418 -6.96 12.46 2.78
CA TRP A 418 -5.60 12.29 2.26
C TRP A 418 -5.62 11.91 0.77
N CYS A 419 -6.39 10.86 0.42
CA CYS A 419 -6.49 10.43 -0.97
C CYS A 419 -7.01 11.56 -1.89
N VAL A 420 -8.02 12.31 -1.44
CA VAL A 420 -8.57 13.45 -2.19
C VAL A 420 -7.53 14.55 -2.35
N CYS A 421 -6.89 14.99 -1.28
CA CYS A 421 -5.91 16.08 -1.34
C CYS A 421 -4.73 15.75 -2.23
N TYR A 422 -4.21 14.51 -2.12
CA TYR A 422 -3.09 14.08 -2.95
C TYR A 422 -3.50 13.92 -4.43
N TRP A 423 -4.67 13.36 -4.69
CA TRP A 423 -5.20 13.23 -6.05
C TRP A 423 -5.43 14.58 -6.72
N VAL A 424 -6.06 15.52 -6.00
CA VAL A 424 -6.25 16.90 -6.47
C VAL A 424 -4.92 17.61 -6.69
N TYR A 425 -3.94 17.39 -5.81
CA TYR A 425 -2.58 17.89 -6.00
C TYR A 425 -1.97 17.42 -7.33
N LEU A 426 -2.13 16.13 -7.68
CA LEU A 426 -1.65 15.61 -8.96
C LEU A 426 -2.42 16.21 -10.14
N LEU A 427 -3.73 16.39 -10.05
CA LEU A 427 -4.54 17.00 -11.12
C LEU A 427 -4.16 18.44 -11.39
N ILE A 428 -3.75 19.20 -10.36
CA ILE A 428 -3.38 20.60 -10.48
C ILE A 428 -1.94 20.77 -10.95
N PHE A 429 -1.02 20.01 -10.36
CA PHE A 429 0.42 20.30 -10.47
C PHE A 429 1.21 19.30 -11.30
N PHE A 430 0.65 18.16 -11.69
CA PHE A 430 1.40 17.10 -12.34
C PHE A 430 1.14 17.04 -13.85
N ASP A 431 2.23 16.87 -14.65
CA ASP A 431 2.10 16.57 -16.09
C ASP A 431 1.87 15.05 -16.28
N PRO A 432 0.73 14.64 -16.89
CA PRO A 432 0.35 13.24 -16.99
C PRO A 432 1.18 12.49 -18.03
N SER A 433 2.37 12.08 -17.64
CA SER A 433 3.15 11.03 -18.28
C SER A 433 2.89 9.66 -17.62
N SER A 434 3.55 8.59 -18.07
CA SER A 434 3.45 7.28 -17.41
C SER A 434 3.92 7.29 -15.94
N SER A 435 4.74 8.27 -15.53
CA SER A 435 5.13 8.47 -14.13
C SER A 435 3.95 8.81 -13.20
N VAL A 436 2.77 9.20 -13.73
CA VAL A 436 1.57 9.38 -12.90
C VAL A 436 1.22 8.12 -12.09
N PHE A 437 1.43 6.94 -12.66
CA PHE A 437 1.16 5.67 -11.97
C PHE A 437 2.10 5.46 -10.77
N ARG A 438 3.37 5.89 -10.89
CA ARG A 438 4.33 5.91 -9.78
C ARG A 438 3.90 6.89 -8.68
N MET A 439 3.47 8.08 -9.07
CA MET A 439 2.95 9.08 -8.12
C MET A 439 1.73 8.55 -7.35
N LEU A 440 0.84 7.79 -8.02
CA LEU A 440 -0.35 7.20 -7.38
C LEU A 440 -0.02 6.16 -6.30
N LEU A 441 1.22 5.70 -6.14
CA LEU A 441 1.62 4.86 -5.00
C LEU A 441 1.36 5.54 -3.65
N MET A 442 1.35 6.86 -3.58
CA MET A 442 0.99 7.59 -2.36
C MET A 442 -0.50 7.47 -1.98
N VAL A 443 -1.35 7.04 -2.91
CA VAL A 443 -2.77 6.72 -2.67
C VAL A 443 -2.93 5.22 -2.33
N ALA A 444 -1.96 4.64 -1.64
CA ALA A 444 -1.91 3.24 -1.23
C ALA A 444 -3.22 2.70 -0.62
N PRO A 445 -4.03 3.47 0.15
CA PRO A 445 -5.32 2.99 0.67
C PRO A 445 -6.27 2.41 -0.37
N LEU A 446 -6.13 2.74 -1.66
CA LEU A 446 -6.93 2.12 -2.74
C LEU A 446 -6.76 0.60 -2.80
N ALA A 447 -5.55 0.08 -2.56
CA ALA A 447 -5.31 -1.36 -2.53
C ALA A 447 -6.11 -2.04 -1.41
N TRP A 448 -6.24 -1.40 -0.25
CA TRP A 448 -7.06 -1.91 0.87
C TRP A 448 -8.56 -1.81 0.57
N ALA A 449 -9.00 -0.78 -0.13
CA ALA A 449 -10.40 -0.69 -0.60
C ALA A 449 -10.74 -1.85 -1.57
N VAL A 450 -9.79 -2.25 -2.43
CA VAL A 450 -9.90 -3.45 -3.30
C VAL A 450 -9.87 -4.72 -2.44
N ALA A 451 -8.94 -4.83 -1.50
CA ALA A 451 -8.76 -6.02 -0.67
C ALA A 451 -10.01 -6.36 0.15
N VAL A 452 -10.69 -5.35 0.74
CA VAL A 452 -11.96 -5.54 1.46
C VAL A 452 -13.02 -6.23 0.59
N LYS A 453 -13.06 -5.92 -0.71
CA LYS A 453 -14.00 -6.53 -1.66
C LYS A 453 -13.62 -7.96 -2.06
N LEU A 454 -12.32 -8.25 -2.02
CA LEU A 454 -11.76 -9.48 -2.58
C LEU A 454 -11.41 -10.53 -1.52
N VAL A 455 -11.33 -10.18 -0.24
CA VAL A 455 -10.92 -11.09 0.83
C VAL A 455 -11.80 -12.36 0.92
N SER A 456 -13.08 -12.25 0.60
CA SER A 456 -14.01 -13.39 0.51
C SER A 456 -14.07 -14.05 -0.88
N ARG A 457 -13.23 -13.62 -1.83
CA ARG A 457 -13.28 -14.05 -3.25
C ARG A 457 -11.89 -14.48 -3.72
N PRO A 458 -11.35 -15.64 -3.29
CA PRO A 458 -9.96 -16.01 -3.51
C PRO A 458 -9.56 -16.08 -4.99
N ARG A 459 -10.46 -16.53 -5.88
CA ARG A 459 -10.19 -16.58 -7.33
C ARG A 459 -10.02 -15.17 -7.91
N ALA A 460 -10.87 -14.21 -7.51
CA ALA A 460 -10.76 -12.84 -7.96
C ALA A 460 -9.52 -12.13 -7.35
N ALA A 461 -9.18 -12.43 -6.09
CA ALA A 461 -7.95 -11.94 -5.48
C ALA A 461 -6.72 -12.45 -6.22
N LEU A 462 -6.67 -13.75 -6.54
CA LEU A 462 -5.57 -14.33 -7.34
C LEU A 462 -5.47 -13.68 -8.72
N ALA A 463 -6.59 -13.46 -9.41
CA ALA A 463 -6.60 -12.78 -10.71
C ALA A 463 -6.01 -11.36 -10.62
N VAL A 464 -6.37 -10.58 -9.58
CA VAL A 464 -5.83 -9.23 -9.37
C VAL A 464 -4.31 -9.28 -9.08
N LEU A 465 -3.85 -10.22 -8.27
CA LEU A 465 -2.42 -10.40 -8.01
C LEU A 465 -1.66 -10.78 -9.30
N THR A 466 -2.22 -11.69 -10.10
CA THR A 466 -1.62 -12.08 -11.39
C THR A 466 -1.53 -10.89 -12.34
N VAL A 467 -2.61 -10.10 -12.47
CA VAL A 467 -2.60 -8.87 -13.27
C VAL A 467 -1.56 -7.89 -12.73
N GLY A 468 -1.44 -7.78 -11.40
CA GLY A 468 -0.41 -6.98 -10.77
C GLY A 468 1.00 -7.36 -11.22
N VAL A 469 1.34 -8.65 -11.13
CA VAL A 469 2.66 -9.16 -11.58
C VAL A 469 2.87 -8.95 -13.09
N VAL A 470 1.86 -9.20 -13.92
CA VAL A 470 1.95 -8.94 -15.37
C VAL A 470 2.22 -7.46 -15.63
N THR A 471 1.55 -6.56 -14.90
CA THR A 471 1.80 -5.12 -15.06
C THR A 471 3.19 -4.70 -14.57
N GLN A 472 3.84 -5.41 -13.64
CA GLN A 472 5.26 -5.18 -13.31
C GLN A 472 6.17 -5.55 -14.48
N VAL A 473 5.91 -6.69 -15.13
CA VAL A 473 6.66 -7.08 -16.34
C VAL A 473 6.54 -6.01 -17.43
N LEU A 474 5.31 -5.57 -17.70
CA LEU A 474 5.07 -4.50 -18.68
C LEU A 474 5.72 -3.18 -18.29
N TRP A 475 5.75 -2.86 -16.98
CA TRP A 475 6.39 -1.65 -16.46
C TRP A 475 7.89 -1.66 -16.74
N VAL A 476 8.59 -2.76 -16.46
CA VAL A 476 10.03 -2.89 -16.74
C VAL A 476 10.28 -2.86 -18.23
N ALA A 477 9.62 -3.74 -18.98
CA ALA A 477 9.88 -3.90 -20.40
C ALA A 477 9.62 -2.63 -21.23
N TRP A 478 8.60 -1.83 -20.90
CA TRP A 478 8.21 -0.70 -21.74
C TRP A 478 8.46 0.67 -21.10
N VAL A 479 8.26 0.80 -19.80
CA VAL A 479 8.39 2.11 -19.16
C VAL A 479 9.83 2.33 -18.70
N TRP A 480 10.45 1.32 -18.11
CA TRP A 480 11.83 1.44 -17.64
C TRP A 480 12.84 1.33 -18.77
N ASP A 481 12.80 0.28 -19.56
CA ASP A 481 13.83 -0.05 -20.55
C ASP A 481 13.71 0.75 -21.84
N TYR A 482 12.50 0.95 -22.33
CA TYR A 482 12.24 1.66 -23.59
C TYR A 482 11.75 3.09 -23.41
N GLY A 483 11.51 3.53 -22.18
CA GLY A 483 11.08 4.89 -21.91
C GLY A 483 12.04 5.97 -22.42
N SER A 484 13.33 5.66 -22.50
CA SER A 484 14.33 6.56 -23.09
C SER A 484 14.08 6.89 -24.59
N ILE A 485 13.26 6.10 -25.29
CA ILE A 485 12.92 6.28 -26.69
C ILE A 485 11.73 7.22 -26.86
N SER A 486 10.86 7.34 -25.83
CA SER A 486 9.67 8.18 -25.88
C SER A 486 9.47 8.93 -24.56
N ILE A 487 9.36 10.25 -24.64
CA ILE A 487 9.08 11.12 -23.48
C ILE A 487 7.72 10.79 -22.79
N LEU A 488 6.83 10.06 -23.47
CA LEU A 488 5.55 9.64 -22.89
C LEU A 488 5.69 8.47 -21.91
N TRP A 489 6.78 7.69 -22.04
CA TRP A 489 7.05 6.49 -21.25
C TRP A 489 8.16 6.76 -20.22
N VAL A 490 7.89 7.64 -19.28
CA VAL A 490 8.81 7.98 -18.18
C VAL A 490 8.36 7.22 -16.92
N PRO A 491 9.24 6.47 -16.22
CA PRO A 491 8.92 5.68 -15.05
C PRO A 491 8.56 6.51 -13.82
#